data_4e7f0df845d027593d030ad919d03549
#
_entry.id   4e7f0df845d027593d030ad919d03549
#
_cell.length_a   1.000
_cell.length_b   1.000
_cell.length_c   1.000
_cell.angle_alpha   90.00
_cell.angle_beta   90.00
_cell.angle_gamma   90.00
#
_symmetry.space_group_name_H-M   'P 1'
#
loop_
_entity.id
_entity.type
_entity.pdbx_description
1 polymer ?
#
loop_
_entity_poly.entity_id
_entity_poly.type
_entity_poly.pdbx_seq_one_letter_code
_entity_poly.pdbx_strand_id
1 'polypeptide(L)'
;NFTTPEFNVNVSQLPFWALSVYFFWKSINLNKKIDWILLGFFSALGFLSKYLFIYLIASFFIYFIFNLKKFKKFIPNFLLSFLIFSILLIPHLIWLFENNFVTIFYGINRSGLSYFHITDHLINPIIFLIKQILILVPFFIMFLAIVKKFKFKFKINNKKIFFLISINLIPFLLILLTSIITGAKIRTMWMTPFYLFLGTLFLEIFRKNIDTKKIKKFYYFFLFFFILSPSLYFGVSVFDKTKRTDYPGKE
;
A
#
# COMPACT_ATOMS: atom_id res chain seq x y z
N ASN A 1 -5.81 -0.67 -14.53
CA ASN A 1 -4.82 -1.11 -13.55
C ASN A 1 -4.10 -2.38 -14.02
N PHE A 2 -2.85 -2.25 -14.49
CA PHE A 2 -2.06 -3.39 -15.02
C PHE A 2 -1.77 -4.46 -13.97
N THR A 3 -1.78 -4.13 -12.69
CA THR A 3 -1.39 -5.06 -11.63
C THR A 3 -2.56 -5.82 -11.03
N THR A 4 -3.77 -5.31 -11.19
CA THR A 4 -4.99 -5.85 -10.60
C THR A 4 -6.19 -5.68 -11.54
N PRO A 5 -6.21 -6.42 -12.67
CA PRO A 5 -7.32 -6.35 -13.63
C PRO A 5 -8.61 -6.96 -13.07
N GLU A 6 -8.49 -7.78 -12.02
CA GLU A 6 -9.58 -8.50 -11.37
C GLU A 6 -9.82 -7.97 -9.96
N PHE A 7 -11.04 -8.16 -9.44
CA PHE A 7 -11.30 -7.96 -8.02
C PHE A 7 -10.64 -9.08 -7.21
N ASN A 8 -9.69 -8.71 -6.37
CA ASN A 8 -8.92 -9.64 -5.55
C ASN A 8 -8.60 -9.03 -4.17
N VAL A 9 -7.97 -9.80 -3.30
CA VAL A 9 -7.64 -9.37 -1.93
C VAL A 9 -6.82 -8.07 -1.84
N ASN A 10 -6.07 -7.69 -2.88
CA ASN A 10 -5.33 -6.43 -2.88
C ASN A 10 -6.27 -5.24 -3.14
N VAL A 11 -7.31 -5.45 -3.95
CA VAL A 11 -8.34 -4.45 -4.23
C VAL A 11 -9.30 -4.33 -3.04
N SER A 12 -9.73 -5.46 -2.45
CA SER A 12 -10.59 -5.46 -1.28
C SER A 12 -9.97 -4.76 -0.07
N GLN A 13 -8.63 -4.73 0.01
CA GLN A 13 -7.90 -4.05 1.08
C GLN A 13 -7.90 -2.52 0.96
N LEU A 14 -8.10 -1.95 -0.25
CA LEU A 14 -8.01 -0.50 -0.50
C LEU A 14 -8.91 0.36 0.39
N PRO A 15 -10.22 0.07 0.56
CA PRO A 15 -11.09 0.87 1.41
C PRO A 15 -10.64 0.86 2.87
N PHE A 16 -10.20 -0.28 3.39
CA PHE A 16 -9.70 -0.38 4.77
C PHE A 16 -8.37 0.35 4.94
N TRP A 17 -7.50 0.31 3.94
CA TRP A 17 -6.26 1.10 3.92
C TRP A 17 -6.57 2.60 3.98
N ALA A 18 -7.49 3.07 3.14
CA ALA A 18 -7.90 4.48 3.11
C ALA A 18 -8.52 4.93 4.43
N LEU A 19 -9.47 4.14 4.97
CA LEU A 19 -10.17 4.47 6.22
C LEU A 19 -9.24 4.42 7.43
N SER A 20 -8.31 3.47 7.51
CA SER A 20 -7.32 3.41 8.59
C SER A 20 -6.40 4.64 8.57
N VAL A 21 -5.91 5.05 7.41
CA VAL A 21 -5.09 6.27 7.28
C VAL A 21 -5.90 7.51 7.66
N TYR A 22 -7.15 7.61 7.20
CA TYR A 22 -8.04 8.72 7.53
C TYR A 22 -8.31 8.82 9.04
N PHE A 23 -8.67 7.71 9.69
CA PHE A 23 -8.95 7.72 11.12
C PHE A 23 -7.67 7.89 11.95
N PHE A 24 -6.53 7.38 11.51
CA PHE A 24 -5.26 7.68 12.17
C PHE A 24 -4.95 9.17 12.11
N TRP A 25 -5.11 9.82 10.94
CA TRP A 25 -4.95 11.27 10.82
C TRP A 25 -5.90 12.04 11.73
N LYS A 26 -7.19 11.67 11.76
CA LYS A 26 -8.17 12.29 12.67
C LYS A 26 -7.82 12.11 14.13
N SER A 27 -7.45 10.91 14.53
CA SER A 27 -7.10 10.54 15.91
C SER A 27 -5.96 11.40 16.45
N ILE A 28 -4.88 11.55 15.70
CA ILE A 28 -3.71 12.35 16.12
C ILE A 28 -3.93 13.88 16.04
N ASN A 29 -5.02 14.35 15.42
CA ASN A 29 -5.35 15.77 15.34
C ASN A 29 -6.49 16.15 16.28
N LEU A 30 -7.56 15.36 16.37
CA LEU A 30 -8.77 15.66 17.12
C LEU A 30 -8.85 14.93 18.47
N ASN A 31 -8.14 13.82 18.62
CA ASN A 31 -8.10 12.96 19.82
C ASN A 31 -9.50 12.50 20.32
N LYS A 32 -10.46 12.31 19.45
CA LYS A 32 -11.77 11.77 19.82
C LYS A 32 -11.66 10.26 19.97
N LYS A 33 -12.18 9.69 21.08
CA LYS A 33 -12.17 8.23 21.34
C LYS A 33 -12.75 7.42 20.19
N ILE A 34 -13.84 7.91 19.58
CA ILE A 34 -14.49 7.23 18.45
C ILE A 34 -13.55 7.09 17.25
N ASP A 35 -12.70 8.09 16.94
CA ASP A 35 -11.76 8.01 15.84
C ASP A 35 -10.71 6.93 16.09
N TRP A 36 -10.27 6.73 17.35
CA TRP A 36 -9.35 5.66 17.74
C TRP A 36 -10.01 4.27 17.69
N ILE A 37 -11.29 4.15 18.09
CA ILE A 37 -12.06 2.91 17.95
C ILE A 37 -12.19 2.53 16.48
N LEU A 38 -12.57 3.48 15.62
CA LEU A 38 -12.70 3.26 14.18
C LEU A 38 -11.35 2.95 13.52
N LEU A 39 -10.25 3.54 13.99
CA LEU A 39 -8.91 3.15 13.55
C LEU A 39 -8.64 1.67 13.82
N GLY A 40 -8.88 1.20 15.05
CA GLY A 40 -8.71 -0.21 15.43
C GLY A 40 -9.60 -1.13 14.59
N PHE A 41 -10.86 -0.77 14.43
CA PHE A 41 -11.84 -1.52 13.64
C PHE A 41 -11.41 -1.68 12.18
N PHE A 42 -11.14 -0.58 11.47
CA PHE A 42 -10.75 -0.65 10.06
C PHE A 42 -9.36 -1.28 9.85
N SER A 43 -8.45 -1.12 10.82
CA SER A 43 -7.16 -1.79 10.79
C SER A 43 -7.30 -3.31 10.92
N ALA A 44 -8.23 -3.80 11.74
CA ALA A 44 -8.53 -5.22 11.85
C ALA A 44 -9.12 -5.77 10.54
N LEU A 45 -10.10 -5.10 9.95
CA LEU A 45 -10.67 -5.51 8.66
C LEU A 45 -9.64 -5.50 7.53
N GLY A 46 -8.76 -4.50 7.52
CA GLY A 46 -7.65 -4.43 6.57
C GLY A 46 -6.67 -5.60 6.71
N PHE A 47 -6.31 -5.94 7.94
CA PHE A 47 -5.44 -7.08 8.23
C PHE A 47 -6.09 -8.43 7.88
N LEU A 48 -7.38 -8.60 8.21
CA LEU A 48 -8.17 -9.79 7.83
C LEU A 48 -8.34 -9.93 6.32
N SER A 49 -8.38 -8.82 5.58
CA SER A 49 -8.38 -8.86 4.12
C SER A 49 -7.07 -9.40 3.56
N LYS A 50 -5.94 -9.00 4.15
CA LYS A 50 -4.60 -9.49 3.78
C LYS A 50 -3.55 -9.11 4.83
N TYR A 51 -2.73 -10.06 5.25
CA TYR A 51 -1.70 -9.86 6.29
C TYR A 51 -0.66 -8.78 5.96
N LEU A 52 -0.45 -8.45 4.68
CA LEU A 52 0.45 -7.36 4.28
C LEU A 52 0.01 -5.98 4.82
N PHE A 53 -1.23 -5.86 5.32
CA PHE A 53 -1.69 -4.67 6.03
C PHE A 53 -0.85 -4.35 7.28
N ILE A 54 -0.13 -5.35 7.82
CA ILE A 54 0.78 -5.17 8.95
C ILE A 54 1.83 -4.06 8.70
N TYR A 55 2.26 -3.87 7.46
CA TYR A 55 3.22 -2.82 7.12
C TYR A 55 2.64 -1.40 7.30
N LEU A 56 1.33 -1.22 7.06
CA LEU A 56 0.66 0.05 7.36
C LEU A 56 0.54 0.24 8.88
N ILE A 57 0.13 -0.80 9.61
CA ILE A 57 0.04 -0.74 11.08
C ILE A 57 1.41 -0.40 11.68
N ALA A 58 2.47 -1.07 11.21
CA ALA A 58 3.84 -0.77 11.63
C ALA A 58 4.23 0.69 11.34
N SER A 59 3.78 1.25 10.20
CA SER A 59 4.03 2.65 9.89
C SER A 59 3.32 3.60 10.86
N PHE A 60 2.13 3.28 11.34
CA PHE A 60 1.42 4.04 12.36
C PHE A 60 2.18 4.03 13.69
N PHE A 61 2.66 2.85 14.11
CA PHE A 61 3.49 2.71 15.31
C PHE A 61 4.78 3.54 15.20
N ILE A 62 5.50 3.40 14.10
CA ILE A 62 6.76 4.13 13.86
C ILE A 62 6.49 5.64 13.87
N TYR A 63 5.46 6.12 13.15
CA TYR A 63 5.09 7.53 13.16
C TYR A 63 4.74 8.03 14.56
N PHE A 64 3.99 7.23 15.34
CA PHE A 64 3.60 7.57 16.72
C PHE A 64 4.83 7.68 17.62
N ILE A 65 5.76 6.72 17.53
CA ILE A 65 7.01 6.70 18.32
C ILE A 65 7.88 7.92 17.98
N PHE A 66 8.10 8.25 16.71
CA PHE A 66 8.87 9.44 16.34
C PHE A 66 8.25 10.76 16.84
N ASN A 67 6.96 10.77 17.12
CA ASN A 67 6.26 11.93 17.66
C ASN A 67 5.84 11.73 19.14
N LEU A 68 6.44 10.78 19.86
CA LEU A 68 5.99 10.37 21.19
C LEU A 68 5.90 11.55 22.19
N LYS A 69 6.86 12.49 22.14
CA LYS A 69 6.82 13.69 23.01
C LYS A 69 5.52 14.49 22.84
N LYS A 70 4.98 14.58 21.61
CA LYS A 70 3.72 15.28 21.31
C LYS A 70 2.50 14.41 21.60
N PHE A 71 2.63 13.09 21.44
CA PHE A 71 1.51 12.14 21.48
C PHE A 71 1.40 11.37 22.78
N LYS A 72 2.27 11.64 23.77
CA LYS A 72 2.23 10.96 25.08
C LYS A 72 0.82 10.95 25.70
N LYS A 73 0.08 12.05 25.60
CA LYS A 73 -1.31 12.15 26.09
C LYS A 73 -2.32 11.30 25.31
N PHE A 74 -1.96 10.79 24.13
CA PHE A 74 -2.84 9.95 23.28
C PHE A 74 -2.58 8.45 23.49
N ILE A 75 -1.57 8.07 24.29
CA ILE A 75 -1.22 6.67 24.54
C ILE A 75 -2.43 5.83 24.97
N PRO A 76 -3.29 6.26 25.92
CA PRO A 76 -4.45 5.46 26.31
C PRO A 76 -5.41 5.18 25.14
N ASN A 77 -5.66 6.19 24.31
CA ASN A 77 -6.54 6.05 23.16
C ASN A 77 -5.89 5.22 22.03
N PHE A 78 -4.58 5.31 21.87
CA PHE A 78 -3.83 4.45 20.93
C PHE A 78 -3.86 2.98 21.39
N LEU A 79 -3.73 2.72 22.69
CA LEU A 79 -3.89 1.39 23.26
C LEU A 79 -5.33 0.87 23.10
N LEU A 80 -6.34 1.75 23.23
CA LEU A 80 -7.72 1.40 22.94
C LEU A 80 -7.90 0.95 21.49
N SER A 81 -7.31 1.66 20.53
CA SER A 81 -7.30 1.25 19.12
C SER A 81 -6.67 -0.14 18.93
N PHE A 82 -5.54 -0.39 19.59
CA PHE A 82 -4.86 -1.68 19.55
C PHE A 82 -5.70 -2.79 20.21
N LEU A 83 -6.38 -2.50 21.30
CA LEU A 83 -7.30 -3.44 21.97
C LEU A 83 -8.45 -3.84 21.05
N ILE A 84 -9.12 -2.88 20.40
CA ILE A 84 -10.20 -3.14 19.43
C ILE A 84 -9.68 -4.00 18.26
N PHE A 85 -8.53 -3.64 17.71
CA PHE A 85 -7.86 -4.42 16.67
C PHE A 85 -7.65 -5.88 17.12
N SER A 86 -7.08 -6.09 18.31
CA SER A 86 -6.77 -7.42 18.85
C SER A 86 -8.02 -8.25 19.10
N ILE A 87 -9.07 -7.66 19.69
CA ILE A 87 -10.35 -8.35 19.95
C ILE A 87 -10.96 -8.87 18.65
N LEU A 88 -10.96 -8.04 17.60
CA LEU A 88 -11.53 -8.42 16.30
C LEU A 88 -10.73 -9.51 15.58
N LEU A 89 -9.45 -9.68 15.94
CA LEU A 89 -8.62 -10.75 15.38
C LEU A 89 -8.77 -12.07 16.11
N ILE A 90 -9.31 -12.12 17.35
CA ILE A 90 -9.40 -13.34 18.15
C ILE A 90 -10.05 -14.51 17.38
N PRO A 91 -11.24 -14.36 16.72
CA PRO A 91 -11.86 -15.45 16.00
C PRO A 91 -10.96 -16.00 14.89
N HIS A 92 -10.25 -15.13 14.18
CA HIS A 92 -9.34 -15.53 13.13
C HIS A 92 -8.08 -16.23 13.68
N LEU A 93 -7.56 -15.79 14.83
CA LEU A 93 -6.43 -16.44 15.48
C LEU A 93 -6.81 -17.85 15.94
N ILE A 94 -7.98 -18.03 16.55
CA ILE A 94 -8.51 -19.35 16.93
C ILE A 94 -8.57 -20.25 15.70
N TRP A 95 -9.21 -19.77 14.63
CA TRP A 95 -9.29 -20.50 13.37
C TRP A 95 -7.92 -20.87 12.80
N LEU A 96 -6.92 -19.97 12.87
CA LEU A 96 -5.56 -20.26 12.42
C LEU A 96 -4.92 -21.42 13.19
N PHE A 97 -5.09 -21.46 14.52
CA PHE A 97 -4.59 -22.56 15.35
C PHE A 97 -5.26 -23.88 14.98
N GLU A 98 -6.58 -23.89 14.83
CA GLU A 98 -7.36 -25.08 14.45
C GLU A 98 -7.01 -25.59 13.05
N ASN A 99 -6.60 -24.72 12.13
CA ASN A 99 -6.28 -25.05 10.73
C ASN A 99 -4.76 -25.04 10.44
N ASN A 100 -3.92 -25.33 11.45
CA ASN A 100 -2.47 -25.50 11.29
C ASN A 100 -1.79 -24.37 10.50
N PHE A 101 -2.23 -23.11 10.70
CA PHE A 101 -1.65 -21.90 10.09
C PHE A 101 -1.62 -21.93 8.54
N VAL A 102 -2.57 -22.61 7.91
CA VAL A 102 -2.60 -22.84 6.45
C VAL A 102 -2.39 -21.58 5.61
N THR A 103 -2.98 -20.45 6.00
CA THR A 103 -2.84 -19.19 5.27
C THR A 103 -1.45 -18.56 5.39
N ILE A 104 -0.77 -18.78 6.51
CA ILE A 104 0.61 -18.34 6.74
C ILE A 104 1.55 -19.17 5.86
N PHE A 105 1.43 -20.51 5.91
CA PHE A 105 2.23 -21.39 5.04
C PHE A 105 1.98 -21.14 3.56
N TYR A 106 0.73 -20.90 3.17
CA TYR A 106 0.41 -20.47 1.80
C TYR A 106 1.16 -19.17 1.41
N GLY A 107 1.19 -18.18 2.29
CA GLY A 107 1.93 -16.93 2.08
C GLY A 107 3.44 -17.16 1.92
N ILE A 108 4.02 -18.00 2.77
CA ILE A 108 5.45 -18.37 2.74
C ILE A 108 5.77 -19.06 1.40
N ASN A 109 5.01 -20.07 1.03
CA ASN A 109 5.21 -20.79 -0.23
C ASN A 109 5.06 -19.87 -1.44
N ARG A 110 4.07 -18.96 -1.42
CA ARG A 110 3.82 -18.01 -2.50
C ARG A 110 4.90 -16.93 -2.63
N SER A 111 5.66 -16.66 -1.58
CA SER A 111 6.82 -15.75 -1.59
C SER A 111 8.12 -16.43 -2.00
N GLY A 112 8.11 -17.74 -2.27
CA GLY A 112 9.27 -18.51 -2.69
C GLY A 112 10.24 -18.85 -1.56
N LEU A 113 9.86 -18.63 -0.30
CA LEU A 113 10.73 -18.87 0.86
C LEU A 113 10.99 -20.35 1.13
N SER A 114 10.20 -21.28 0.55
CA SER A 114 10.42 -22.73 0.68
C SER A 114 11.68 -23.23 -0.05
N TYR A 115 12.15 -22.50 -1.06
CA TYR A 115 13.29 -22.85 -1.91
C TYR A 115 14.10 -21.60 -2.22
N PHE A 116 14.76 -21.02 -1.25
CA PHE A 116 15.55 -19.81 -1.45
C PHE A 116 17.05 -20.11 -1.56
N HIS A 117 17.75 -19.31 -2.37
CA HIS A 117 19.21 -19.29 -2.43
C HIS A 117 19.73 -18.00 -1.78
N ILE A 118 20.97 -18.02 -1.31
CA ILE A 118 21.58 -16.82 -0.69
C ILE A 118 21.57 -15.60 -1.62
N THR A 119 21.64 -15.84 -2.93
CA THR A 119 21.55 -14.80 -3.97
C THR A 119 20.18 -14.10 -4.00
N ASP A 120 19.12 -14.75 -3.51
CA ASP A 120 17.76 -14.20 -3.50
C ASP A 120 17.64 -12.95 -2.61
N HIS A 121 18.47 -12.84 -1.58
CA HIS A 121 18.54 -11.67 -0.70
C HIS A 121 19.01 -10.40 -1.43
N LEU A 122 19.67 -10.51 -2.58
CA LEU A 122 20.09 -9.39 -3.42
C LEU A 122 19.23 -9.29 -4.68
N ILE A 123 19.01 -10.39 -5.38
CA ILE A 123 18.34 -10.40 -6.68
C ILE A 123 16.88 -10.01 -6.54
N ASN A 124 16.13 -10.59 -5.59
CA ASN A 124 14.71 -10.34 -5.45
C ASN A 124 14.36 -8.89 -5.05
N PRO A 125 15.05 -8.23 -4.10
CA PRO A 125 14.86 -6.81 -3.81
C PRO A 125 15.16 -5.90 -5.01
N ILE A 126 16.21 -6.18 -5.79
CA ILE A 126 16.58 -5.39 -6.98
C ILE A 126 15.48 -5.52 -8.05
N ILE A 127 15.07 -6.75 -8.36
CA ILE A 127 13.98 -7.02 -9.31
C ILE A 127 12.69 -6.34 -8.83
N PHE A 128 12.41 -6.41 -7.53
CA PHE A 128 11.26 -5.73 -6.94
C PHE A 128 11.32 -4.22 -7.20
N LEU A 129 12.43 -3.55 -6.88
CA LEU A 129 12.60 -2.11 -7.09
C LEU A 129 12.42 -1.71 -8.56
N ILE A 130 13.06 -2.43 -9.48
CA ILE A 130 12.92 -2.18 -10.93
C ILE A 130 11.46 -2.26 -11.36
N LYS A 131 10.74 -3.31 -10.93
CA LYS A 131 9.32 -3.49 -11.23
C LYS A 131 8.47 -2.37 -10.66
N GLN A 132 8.76 -1.87 -9.43
CA GLN A 132 8.03 -0.76 -8.85
C GLN A 132 8.24 0.54 -9.63
N ILE A 133 9.46 0.84 -10.06
CA ILE A 133 9.76 2.00 -10.91
C ILE A 133 8.95 1.93 -12.21
N LEU A 134 8.96 0.78 -12.89
CA LEU A 134 8.25 0.59 -14.15
C LEU A 134 6.73 0.78 -14.01
N ILE A 135 6.13 0.25 -12.93
CA ILE A 135 4.69 0.42 -12.66
C ILE A 135 4.31 1.87 -12.39
N LEU A 136 5.20 2.63 -11.77
CA LEU A 136 4.96 4.03 -11.46
C LEU A 136 5.20 4.97 -12.65
N VAL A 137 5.76 4.50 -13.77
CA VAL A 137 5.99 5.33 -14.98
C VAL A 137 4.73 6.07 -15.43
N PRO A 138 3.55 5.43 -15.60
CA PRO A 138 2.34 6.15 -15.99
C PRO A 138 1.96 7.25 -15.01
N PHE A 139 2.08 7.00 -13.71
CA PHE A 139 1.84 7.98 -12.67
C PHE A 139 2.79 9.19 -12.82
N PHE A 140 4.08 8.95 -13.00
CA PHE A 140 5.05 10.02 -13.15
C PHE A 140 4.82 10.83 -14.44
N ILE A 141 4.48 10.19 -15.55
CA ILE A 141 4.14 10.90 -16.80
C ILE A 141 2.95 11.84 -16.59
N MET A 142 1.87 11.35 -15.97
CA MET A 142 0.69 12.16 -15.66
C MET A 142 1.05 13.31 -14.71
N PHE A 143 1.85 13.03 -13.68
CA PHE A 143 2.26 14.03 -12.71
C PHE A 143 3.15 15.13 -13.33
N LEU A 144 4.13 14.74 -14.16
CA LEU A 144 4.99 15.66 -14.90
C LEU A 144 4.21 16.59 -15.82
N ALA A 145 3.10 16.14 -16.37
CA ALA A 145 2.26 16.95 -17.24
C ALA A 145 1.68 18.19 -16.56
N ILE A 146 1.50 18.17 -15.23
CA ILE A 146 0.91 19.28 -14.46
C ILE A 146 1.92 20.13 -13.70
N VAL A 147 3.18 19.70 -13.57
CA VAL A 147 4.20 20.44 -12.82
C VAL A 147 4.89 21.47 -13.72
N LYS A 148 5.02 22.73 -13.23
CA LYS A 148 5.72 23.83 -13.95
C LYS A 148 7.23 23.74 -13.87
N LYS A 149 7.75 23.48 -12.67
CA LYS A 149 9.20 23.44 -12.37
C LYS A 149 9.46 22.43 -11.26
N PHE A 150 10.45 21.57 -11.45
CA PHE A 150 10.95 20.68 -10.41
C PHE A 150 11.82 21.47 -9.41
N LYS A 151 11.20 22.24 -8.53
CA LYS A 151 11.91 22.83 -7.38
C LYS A 151 11.47 22.12 -6.13
N PHE A 152 12.30 21.24 -5.64
CA PHE A 152 12.12 20.63 -4.32
C PHE A 152 12.36 21.69 -3.23
N LYS A 153 11.29 22.31 -2.74
CA LYS A 153 11.32 23.04 -1.46
C LYS A 153 10.70 22.14 -0.39
N PHE A 154 11.48 21.18 0.03
CA PHE A 154 11.06 20.19 1.02
C PHE A 154 11.21 20.77 2.43
N LYS A 155 10.09 21.14 3.06
CA LYS A 155 10.04 21.47 4.49
C LYS A 155 9.53 20.25 5.26
N ILE A 156 10.43 19.42 5.74
CA ILE A 156 10.12 18.25 6.62
C ILE A 156 9.29 18.68 7.85
N ASN A 157 9.41 19.94 8.29
CA ASN A 157 8.65 20.48 9.42
C ASN A 157 7.14 20.62 9.16
N ASN A 158 6.65 20.37 7.92
CA ASN A 158 5.22 20.35 7.66
C ASN A 158 4.63 19.01 8.12
N LYS A 159 3.78 19.05 9.17
CA LYS A 159 3.11 17.88 9.76
C LYS A 159 2.40 17.01 8.71
N LYS A 160 1.73 17.62 7.72
CA LYS A 160 1.01 16.89 6.66
C LYS A 160 1.98 16.12 5.75
N ILE A 161 3.06 16.78 5.31
CA ILE A 161 4.06 16.16 4.44
C ILE A 161 4.75 15.03 5.19
N PHE A 162 5.16 15.24 6.44
CA PHE A 162 5.79 14.20 7.26
C PHE A 162 4.87 13.00 7.45
N PHE A 163 3.58 13.23 7.72
CA PHE A 163 2.58 12.18 7.82
C PHE A 163 2.44 11.39 6.51
N LEU A 164 2.27 12.11 5.38
CA LEU A 164 2.12 11.47 4.06
C LEU A 164 3.37 10.69 3.65
N ILE A 165 4.57 11.19 3.95
CA ILE A 165 5.81 10.44 3.75
C ILE A 165 5.80 9.17 4.57
N SER A 166 5.44 9.25 5.85
CA SER A 166 5.46 8.10 6.75
C SER A 166 4.54 6.98 6.27
N ILE A 167 3.30 7.29 5.86
CA ILE A 167 2.34 6.27 5.41
C ILE A 167 2.61 5.71 4.02
N ASN A 168 3.41 6.39 3.19
CA ASN A 168 3.80 5.88 1.87
C ASN A 168 5.17 5.19 1.91
N LEU A 169 6.16 5.82 2.54
CA LEU A 169 7.55 5.36 2.47
C LEU A 169 7.84 4.25 3.49
N ILE A 170 7.33 4.35 4.73
CA ILE A 170 7.65 3.35 5.76
C ILE A 170 7.13 1.97 5.38
N PRO A 171 5.85 1.77 4.96
CA PRO A 171 5.39 0.46 4.52
C PRO A 171 6.21 -0.09 3.35
N PHE A 172 6.58 0.78 2.39
CA PHE A 172 7.42 0.40 1.25
C PHE A 172 8.82 -0.05 1.69
N LEU A 173 9.46 0.68 2.60
CA LEU A 173 10.78 0.31 3.12
C LEU A 173 10.73 -0.97 3.94
N LEU A 174 9.69 -1.17 4.73
CA LEU A 174 9.53 -2.39 5.54
C LEU A 174 9.36 -3.64 4.66
N ILE A 175 8.56 -3.58 3.60
CA ILE A 175 8.41 -4.72 2.69
C ILE A 175 9.70 -4.97 1.89
N LEU A 176 10.42 -3.92 1.50
CA LEU A 176 11.74 -4.05 0.87
C LEU A 176 12.74 -4.70 1.83
N LEU A 177 12.79 -4.27 3.09
CA LEU A 177 13.62 -4.88 4.13
C LEU A 177 13.25 -6.35 4.34
N THR A 178 11.97 -6.69 4.34
CA THR A 178 11.54 -8.10 4.40
C THR A 178 12.14 -8.90 3.26
N SER A 179 12.10 -8.37 2.01
CA SER A 179 12.72 -9.06 0.86
C SER A 179 14.25 -9.21 1.02
N ILE A 180 14.93 -8.17 1.51
CA ILE A 180 16.38 -8.21 1.74
C ILE A 180 16.74 -9.24 2.83
N ILE A 181 16.02 -9.25 3.95
CA ILE A 181 16.33 -10.11 5.10
C ILE A 181 15.96 -11.58 4.83
N THR A 182 14.83 -11.82 4.15
CA THR A 182 14.29 -13.17 3.98
C THR A 182 14.55 -13.79 2.60
N GLY A 183 15.00 -13.00 1.62
CA GLY A 183 15.06 -13.43 0.22
C GLY A 183 13.69 -13.54 -0.46
N ALA A 184 12.61 -13.09 0.19
CA ALA A 184 11.25 -13.24 -0.30
C ALA A 184 11.01 -12.53 -1.65
N LYS A 185 10.31 -13.21 -2.55
CA LYS A 185 9.89 -12.70 -3.86
C LYS A 185 8.60 -11.90 -3.73
N ILE A 186 8.69 -10.58 -3.67
CA ILE A 186 7.53 -9.70 -3.56
C ILE A 186 6.84 -9.56 -4.92
N ARG A 187 5.55 -9.95 -4.96
CA ARG A 187 4.76 -9.83 -6.18
C ARG A 187 4.29 -8.39 -6.39
N THR A 188 4.38 -7.92 -7.61
CA THR A 188 4.06 -6.53 -7.97
C THR A 188 2.64 -6.11 -7.60
N MET A 189 1.66 -7.00 -7.80
CA MET A 189 0.26 -6.74 -7.44
C MET A 189 0.02 -6.55 -5.94
N TRP A 190 0.95 -6.99 -5.08
CA TRP A 190 0.82 -6.82 -3.64
C TRP A 190 0.99 -5.36 -3.21
N MET A 191 1.61 -4.55 -4.06
CA MET A 191 1.89 -3.14 -3.79
C MET A 191 0.73 -2.19 -4.10
N THR A 192 -0.39 -2.69 -4.63
CA THR A 192 -1.55 -1.86 -5.01
C THR A 192 -2.00 -0.91 -3.89
N PRO A 193 -2.25 -1.35 -2.63
CA PRO A 193 -2.67 -0.43 -1.56
C PRO A 193 -1.55 0.51 -1.08
N PHE A 194 -0.27 0.15 -1.25
CA PHE A 194 0.85 0.97 -0.80
C PHE A 194 0.96 2.30 -1.56
N TYR A 195 0.44 2.36 -2.79
CA TYR A 195 0.49 3.56 -3.63
C TYR A 195 -0.77 4.43 -3.54
N LEU A 196 -1.75 4.06 -2.70
CA LEU A 196 -3.03 4.74 -2.62
C LEU A 196 -2.91 6.24 -2.32
N PHE A 197 -1.98 6.63 -1.45
CA PHE A 197 -1.75 8.01 -1.06
C PHE A 197 -0.54 8.66 -1.75
N LEU A 198 0.10 7.98 -2.71
CA LEU A 198 1.26 8.52 -3.41
C LEU A 198 0.92 9.80 -4.16
N GLY A 199 -0.21 9.83 -4.87
CA GLY A 199 -0.70 11.03 -5.57
C GLY A 199 -0.89 12.21 -4.61
N THR A 200 -1.51 11.97 -3.45
CA THR A 200 -1.72 12.99 -2.43
C THR A 200 -0.40 13.54 -1.89
N LEU A 201 0.59 12.67 -1.67
CA LEU A 201 1.93 13.07 -1.24
C LEU A 201 2.59 14.00 -2.27
N PHE A 202 2.60 13.60 -3.54
CA PHE A 202 3.21 14.40 -4.60
C PHE A 202 2.47 15.74 -4.81
N LEU A 203 1.14 15.75 -4.76
CA LEU A 203 0.35 16.98 -4.83
C LEU A 203 0.67 17.93 -3.69
N GLU A 204 0.85 17.45 -2.46
CA GLU A 204 1.18 18.30 -1.32
C GLU A 204 2.62 18.83 -1.39
N ILE A 205 3.60 18.00 -1.79
CA ILE A 205 5.01 18.41 -1.97
C ILE A 205 5.11 19.50 -3.04
N PHE A 206 4.46 19.31 -4.18
CA PHE A 206 4.57 20.20 -5.34
C PHE A 206 3.42 21.21 -5.46
N ARG A 207 2.60 21.38 -4.41
CA ARG A 207 1.40 22.21 -4.40
C ARG A 207 1.60 23.60 -5.03
N LYS A 208 2.74 24.26 -4.75
CA LYS A 208 3.09 25.58 -5.29
C LYS A 208 3.56 25.54 -6.75
N ASN A 209 3.93 24.38 -7.25
CA ASN A 209 4.50 24.20 -8.59
C ASN A 209 3.49 23.58 -9.57
N ILE A 210 2.27 23.26 -9.12
CA ILE A 210 1.20 22.73 -9.96
C ILE A 210 0.62 23.86 -10.82
N ASP A 211 0.45 23.59 -12.11
CA ASP A 211 -0.20 24.47 -13.06
C ASP A 211 -1.61 23.99 -13.38
N THR A 212 -2.59 24.66 -12.81
CA THR A 212 -4.00 24.35 -13.09
C THR A 212 -4.38 24.51 -14.57
N LYS A 213 -3.67 25.37 -15.33
CA LYS A 213 -3.87 25.52 -16.78
C LYS A 213 -3.48 24.26 -17.56
N LYS A 214 -2.60 23.41 -16.99
CA LYS A 214 -2.14 22.16 -17.61
C LYS A 214 -3.00 20.94 -17.24
N ILE A 215 -4.08 21.13 -16.50
CA ILE A 215 -4.95 20.02 -16.06
C ILE A 215 -5.56 19.25 -17.26
N LYS A 216 -5.78 19.92 -18.39
CA LYS A 216 -6.20 19.27 -19.64
C LYS A 216 -5.17 18.25 -20.14
N LYS A 217 -3.87 18.55 -20.04
CA LYS A 217 -2.80 17.60 -20.43
C LYS A 217 -2.79 16.39 -19.52
N PHE A 218 -2.94 16.58 -18.20
CA PHE A 218 -3.09 15.48 -17.25
C PHE A 218 -4.27 14.58 -17.63
N TYR A 219 -5.41 15.18 -17.96
CA TYR A 219 -6.61 14.44 -18.33
C TYR A 219 -6.43 13.62 -19.62
N TYR A 220 -5.73 14.15 -20.63
CA TYR A 220 -5.40 13.39 -21.83
C TYR A 220 -4.50 12.19 -21.55
N PHE A 221 -3.45 12.36 -20.73
CA PHE A 221 -2.61 11.22 -20.32
C PHE A 221 -3.39 10.22 -19.46
N PHE A 222 -4.26 10.70 -18.58
CA PHE A 222 -5.12 9.83 -17.79
C PHE A 222 -6.03 8.98 -18.69
N LEU A 223 -6.73 9.59 -19.63
CA LEU A 223 -7.58 8.88 -20.60
C LEU A 223 -6.77 7.89 -21.44
N PHE A 224 -5.60 8.31 -21.91
CA PHE A 224 -4.71 7.43 -22.66
C PHE A 224 -4.36 6.17 -21.87
N PHE A 225 -3.88 6.30 -20.65
CA PHE A 225 -3.53 5.14 -19.81
C PHE A 225 -4.76 4.35 -19.36
N PHE A 226 -5.90 5.03 -19.16
CA PHE A 226 -7.15 4.40 -18.80
C PHE A 226 -7.66 3.46 -19.90
N ILE A 227 -7.52 3.84 -21.17
CA ILE A 227 -7.88 3.03 -22.33
C ILE A 227 -6.77 2.00 -22.63
N LEU A 228 -5.51 2.39 -22.59
CA LEU A 228 -4.37 1.53 -22.91
C LEU A 228 -4.30 0.31 -21.97
N SER A 229 -4.55 0.48 -20.67
CA SER A 229 -4.44 -0.60 -19.71
C SER A 229 -5.36 -1.80 -20.00
N PRO A 230 -6.70 -1.62 -20.15
CA PRO A 230 -7.57 -2.73 -20.50
C PRO A 230 -7.32 -3.26 -21.90
N SER A 231 -6.94 -2.39 -22.87
CA SER A 231 -6.63 -2.82 -24.24
C SER A 231 -5.42 -3.74 -24.31
N LEU A 232 -4.35 -3.43 -23.58
CA LEU A 232 -3.19 -4.31 -23.45
C LEU A 232 -3.54 -5.64 -22.75
N TYR A 233 -4.35 -5.58 -21.69
CA TYR A 233 -4.80 -6.79 -21.01
C TYR A 233 -5.62 -7.68 -21.95
N PHE A 234 -6.56 -7.08 -22.69
CA PHE A 234 -7.37 -7.77 -23.69
C PHE A 234 -6.47 -8.38 -24.78
N GLY A 235 -5.52 -7.61 -25.32
CA GLY A 235 -4.58 -8.09 -26.34
C GLY A 235 -3.79 -9.31 -25.87
N VAL A 236 -3.19 -9.25 -24.66
CA VAL A 236 -2.47 -10.38 -24.07
C VAL A 236 -3.39 -11.58 -23.84
N SER A 237 -4.64 -11.35 -23.44
CA SER A 237 -5.62 -12.44 -23.22
C SER A 237 -6.05 -13.15 -24.49
N VAL A 238 -6.11 -12.42 -25.62
CA VAL A 238 -6.57 -12.97 -26.91
C VAL A 238 -5.42 -13.62 -27.70
N PHE A 239 -4.24 -12.95 -27.72
CA PHE A 239 -3.12 -13.36 -28.58
C PHE A 239 -2.12 -14.28 -27.89
N ASP A 240 -1.98 -14.18 -26.59
CA ASP A 240 -1.09 -15.03 -25.79
C ASP A 240 -1.90 -16.11 -25.06
N LYS A 241 -1.64 -17.38 -25.36
CA LYS A 241 -2.17 -18.53 -24.59
C LYS A 241 -1.47 -18.59 -23.23
N THR A 242 -1.78 -17.63 -22.35
CA THR A 242 -1.29 -17.65 -20.97
C THR A 242 -2.19 -18.52 -20.11
N LYS A 243 -1.63 -19.15 -19.06
CA LYS A 243 -2.41 -19.90 -18.04
C LYS A 243 -3.55 -19.09 -17.39
N ARG A 244 -3.66 -17.80 -17.68
CA ARG A 244 -4.70 -16.91 -17.19
C ARG A 244 -5.90 -16.79 -18.13
N THR A 245 -5.78 -17.27 -19.35
CA THR A 245 -6.86 -17.28 -20.34
C THR A 245 -7.70 -18.55 -20.28
N ASP A 246 -7.22 -19.59 -19.59
CA ASP A 246 -8.01 -20.76 -19.26
C ASP A 246 -8.89 -20.43 -18.04
N TYR A 247 -9.99 -19.73 -18.25
CA TYR A 247 -11.05 -19.65 -17.27
C TYR A 247 -11.78 -20.99 -17.21
N PRO A 248 -11.88 -21.62 -16.01
CA PRO A 248 -12.79 -22.73 -15.82
C PRO A 248 -14.23 -22.21 -16.03
N GLY A 249 -14.82 -22.48 -17.17
CA GLY A 249 -16.14 -21.97 -17.58
C GLY A 249 -16.27 -21.74 -19.07
N LYS A 250 -15.25 -22.13 -19.84
CA LYS A 250 -15.31 -22.26 -21.31
C LYS A 250 -15.50 -23.72 -21.77
N GLU A 251 -15.83 -24.62 -20.84
CA GLU A 251 -16.29 -25.98 -21.19
C GLU A 251 -17.80 -25.99 -21.28
#